data_677359309f0d51d49669e3d87f961b48
#
_entry.id   677359309f0d51d49669e3d87f961b48
#
_cell.length_a   1.000
_cell.length_b   1.000
_cell.length_c   1.000
_cell.angle_alpha   90.00
_cell.angle_beta   90.00
_cell.angle_gamma   90.00
#
_symmetry.space_group_name_H-M   'P 1'
#
loop_
_entity.id
_entity.type
_entity.pdbx_description
1 polymer ?
#
loop_
_entity_poly.entity_id
_entity_poly.type
_entity_poly.pdbx_seq_one_letter_code
_entity_poly.pdbx_strand_id
1 'polypeptide(L)' 'MRIMKYLKEKGELTLSSLKIIFTDITDKTLYRDLQFLVNKGILKQSGEKKGRKYTLK' A
#
# COMPACT_ATOMS: atom_id res chain seq x y z
N MET A 1 -11.43 4.76 -2.08
CA MET A 1 -10.03 4.97 -1.71
C MET A 1 -9.12 4.72 -2.90
N ARG A 2 -8.23 5.65 -3.19
CA ARG A 2 -7.37 5.56 -4.38
C ARG A 2 -6.46 4.33 -4.37
N ILE A 3 -5.97 3.97 -3.20
CA ILE A 3 -5.07 2.82 -3.05
C ILE A 3 -5.75 1.54 -3.50
N MET A 4 -7.01 1.36 -3.15
CA MET A 4 -7.75 0.16 -3.55
C MET A 4 -7.92 0.07 -5.05
N LYS A 5 -8.17 1.19 -5.70
CA LYS A 5 -8.31 1.23 -7.15
C LYS A 5 -7.00 0.81 -7.82
N TYR A 6 -5.89 1.34 -7.32
CA TYR A 6 -4.58 1.00 -7.82
C TYR A 6 -4.29 -0.49 -7.67
N LEU A 7 -4.63 -1.04 -6.50
CA LEU A 7 -4.42 -2.47 -6.22
C LEU A 7 -5.22 -3.36 -7.14
N LYS A 8 -6.46 -2.97 -7.44
CA LYS A 8 -7.30 -3.75 -8.34
C LYS A 8 -6.72 -3.81 -9.74
N GLU A 9 -6.06 -2.74 -10.17
CA GLU A 9 -5.47 -2.68 -11.50
C GLU A 9 -4.13 -3.39 -11.57
N LYS A 10 -3.27 -3.18 -10.57
CA LYS A 10 -1.90 -3.69 -10.58
C LYS A 10 -1.71 -5.00 -9.83
N GLY A 11 -2.59 -5.30 -8.89
CA GLY A 11 -2.50 -6.53 -8.10
C GLY A 11 -1.55 -6.45 -6.92
N GLU A 12 -0.61 -5.54 -6.94
CA GLU A 12 0.33 -5.34 -5.84
C GLU A 12 0.83 -3.91 -5.82
N LEU A 13 1.38 -3.50 -4.68
CA LEU A 13 1.99 -2.19 -4.58
C LEU A 13 3.10 -2.21 -3.53
N THR A 14 4.01 -1.24 -3.66
CA THR A 14 5.06 -1.02 -2.67
C THR A 14 4.94 0.41 -2.18
N LEU A 15 5.56 0.68 -1.03
CA LEU A 15 5.56 2.04 -0.50
C LEU A 15 6.25 3.01 -1.46
N SER A 16 7.32 2.55 -2.11
CA SER A 16 8.03 3.35 -3.09
C SER A 16 7.14 3.75 -4.26
N SER A 17 6.34 2.81 -4.75
CA SER A 17 5.41 3.09 -5.84
C SER A 17 4.36 4.12 -5.41
N LEU A 18 3.87 3.99 -4.19
CA LEU A 18 2.88 4.94 -3.67
C LEU A 18 3.44 6.34 -3.53
N LYS A 19 4.70 6.46 -3.14
CA LYS A 19 5.34 7.78 -3.04
C LYS A 19 5.41 8.49 -4.38
N ILE A 20 5.59 7.74 -5.45
CA ILE A 20 5.65 8.31 -6.79
C ILE A 20 4.26 8.74 -7.26
N ILE A 21 3.26 7.93 -6.97
CA ILE A 21 1.88 8.17 -7.42
C ILE A 21 1.18 9.23 -6.59
N PHE A 22 1.36 9.16 -5.28
CA PHE A 22 0.69 10.06 -4.33
C PHE A 22 1.71 11.01 -3.71
N THR A 23 2.25 11.90 -4.52
CA THR A 23 3.27 12.85 -4.07
C THR A 23 2.72 13.90 -3.11
N ASP A 24 1.42 14.10 -3.13
CA ASP A 24 0.75 15.08 -2.26
C ASP A 24 0.41 14.52 -0.88
N ILE A 25 0.68 13.25 -0.65
CA ILE A 25 0.40 12.58 0.63
C ILE A 25 1.72 12.22 1.31
N THR A 26 1.79 12.45 2.63
CA THR A 26 3.01 12.13 3.37
C THR A 26 3.17 10.61 3.53
N ASP A 27 4.42 10.18 3.70
CA ASP A 27 4.73 8.77 3.92
C ASP A 27 3.99 8.22 5.13
N LYS A 28 3.89 9.03 6.17
CA LYS A 28 3.22 8.63 7.40
C LYS A 28 1.75 8.30 7.15
N THR A 29 1.08 9.13 6.38
CA THR A 29 -0.33 8.91 6.03
C THR A 29 -0.50 7.66 5.18
N LEU A 30 0.36 7.48 4.19
CA LEU A 30 0.33 6.28 3.34
C LEU A 30 0.52 5.03 4.17
N TYR A 31 1.48 5.04 5.08
CA TYR A 31 1.76 3.90 5.93
C TYR A 31 0.56 3.55 6.81
N ARG A 32 -0.08 4.57 7.39
CA ARG A 32 -1.26 4.37 8.23
C ARG A 32 -2.40 3.74 7.45
N ASP A 33 -2.63 4.22 6.23
CA ASP A 33 -3.69 3.66 5.38
C ASP A 33 -3.42 2.21 5.05
N LEU A 34 -2.16 1.89 4.73
CA LEU A 34 -1.78 0.51 4.43
C LEU A 34 -1.97 -0.40 5.64
N GLN A 35 -1.56 0.07 6.80
CA GLN A 35 -1.73 -0.70 8.04
C GLN A 35 -3.21 -0.91 8.36
N PHE A 36 -4.02 0.09 8.12
CA PHE A 36 -5.46 -0.03 8.32
C PHE A 36 -6.03 -1.15 7.45
N LEU A 37 -5.65 -1.17 6.18
CA LEU A 37 -6.13 -2.19 5.25
C LEU A 37 -5.63 -3.58 5.62
N VAL A 38 -4.40 -3.68 6.08
CA VAL A 38 -3.84 -4.95 6.54
C VAL A 38 -4.59 -5.45 7.78
N ASN A 39 -4.87 -4.56 8.72
CA ASN A 39 -5.60 -4.91 9.94
C ASN A 39 -7.03 -5.35 9.64
N LYS A 40 -7.64 -4.81 8.60
CA LYS A 40 -8.98 -5.21 8.19
C LYS A 40 -9.01 -6.52 7.43
N GLY A 41 -7.83 -7.07 7.09
CA GLY A 41 -7.76 -8.30 6.34
C GLY A 41 -7.97 -8.12 4.85
N ILE A 42 -7.91 -6.89 4.38
CA ILE A 42 -8.07 -6.58 2.95
C ILE A 42 -6.75 -6.76 2.21
N LEU A 43 -5.65 -6.39 2.86
CA LEU A 43 -4.32 -6.49 2.28
C LEU A 43 -3.47 -7.51 3.00
N LYS A 44 -2.55 -8.10 2.26
CA LYS A 44 -1.54 -8.98 2.79
C LYS A 44 -0.19 -8.28 2.64
N GLN A 45 0.58 -8.29 3.72
CA GLN A 45 1.90 -7.68 3.74
C GLN A 45 2.95 -8.76 3.58
N SER A 46 3.93 -8.54 2.70
CA SER A 46 5.01 -9.49 2.50
C SER A 46 6.32 -8.77 2.22
N GLY A 47 7.44 -9.47 2.39
CA GLY A 47 8.76 -8.92 2.16
C GLY A 47 9.34 -8.25 3.39
N GLU A 48 10.59 -7.84 3.28
CA GLU A 48 11.32 -7.21 4.37
C GLU A 48 11.13 -5.69 4.37
N LYS A 49 11.69 -5.03 5.37
CA LYS A 49 11.51 -3.60 5.57
C LYS A 49 11.72 -2.74 4.33
N LYS A 50 12.74 -3.06 3.53
CA LYS A 50 13.05 -2.26 2.34
C LYS A 50 12.29 -2.69 1.10
N GLY A 51 11.86 -3.95 1.04
CA GLY A 51 11.16 -4.48 -0.11
C GLY A 51 9.73 -4.90 0.21
N ARG A 52 9.11 -4.27 1.18
CA ARG A 52 7.77 -4.65 1.62
C ARG A 52 6.74 -4.41 0.52
N LYS A 53 5.99 -5.43 0.24
CA LYS A 53 4.92 -5.37 -0.75
C LYS A 53 3.57 -5.57 -0.08
N TYR A 54 2.57 -4.96 -0.67
CA TYR A 54 1.18 -5.13 -0.23
C TYR A 54 0.37 -5.66 -1.39
N THR A 55 -0.35 -6.74 -1.15
CA THR A 55 -1.18 -7.37 -2.17
C THR A 55 -2.58 -7.58 -1.62
N LEU A 56 -3.54 -7.74 -2.52
CA LEU A 56 -4.90 -8.09 -2.10
C LEU A 56 -4.88 -9.50 -1.53
N LYS A 57 -5.57 -9.64 -0.44
CA LYS A 57 -5.62 -10.92 0.26
C LYS A 57 -6.52 -11.94 -0.43
#